data_533d068fd2fee62e68ea651cd27c1bca
#
_entry.id   533d068fd2fee62e68ea651cd27c1bca
#
_cell.length_a   1.000
_cell.length_b   1.000
_cell.length_c   1.000
_cell.angle_alpha   90.00
_cell.angle_beta   90.00
_cell.angle_gamma   90.00
#
_symmetry.space_group_name_H-M   'P 1'
#
loop_
_entity.id
_entity.type
_entity.pdbx_description
1 polymer ?
#
loop_
_entity_poly.entity_id
_entity_poly.type
_entity_poly.pdbx_seq_one_letter_code
_entity_poly.pdbx_strand_id
1 'polypeptide(L)'
;FTPQQWRAQVAYLPQKPVLLGETVAQAIRLPFTLAIRQSARTKQGPRRISPTDALPDGRIRETLDNMGCADIDLNRPPHDLSGGQAARVSLARTLLTRPKVLLADEVDAGLDDDNADKVARILAKAAADGMAIVRIRHRPPDGRATRVMRLADGTLTQSGNAEADGTATGSTSTGSTVEGSVA
;
A
#
# COMPACT_ATOMS: atom_id res chain seq x y z
N PHE A 1 -8.17 -6.40 21.34
CA PHE A 1 -8.65 -6.41 19.95
C PHE A 1 -9.11 -7.79 19.56
N THR A 2 -10.28 -7.92 18.93
CA THR A 2 -10.69 -9.15 18.25
C THR A 2 -9.88 -9.32 16.96
N PRO A 3 -9.76 -10.55 16.41
CA PRO A 3 -9.11 -10.75 15.10
C PRO A 3 -9.71 -9.90 13.98
N GLN A 4 -11.02 -9.65 14.02
CA GLN A 4 -11.71 -8.81 13.05
C GLN A 4 -11.31 -7.33 13.20
N GLN A 5 -11.26 -6.83 14.44
CA GLN A 5 -10.80 -5.46 14.73
C GLN A 5 -9.35 -5.24 14.29
N TRP A 6 -8.49 -6.26 14.52
CA TRP A 6 -7.11 -6.22 14.04
C TRP A 6 -7.05 -6.11 12.52
N ARG A 7 -7.73 -7.00 11.79
CA ARG A 7 -7.77 -7.01 10.32
C ARG A 7 -8.37 -5.73 9.72
N ALA A 8 -9.18 -5.00 10.45
CA ALA A 8 -9.70 -3.71 10.00
C ALA A 8 -8.66 -2.59 10.07
N GLN A 9 -7.65 -2.73 10.93
CA GLN A 9 -6.63 -1.71 11.18
C GLN A 9 -5.28 -2.01 10.52
N VAL A 10 -4.97 -3.28 10.27
CA VAL A 10 -3.72 -3.70 9.64
C VAL A 10 -4.01 -4.19 8.24
N ALA A 11 -3.39 -3.59 7.25
CA ALA A 11 -3.48 -4.00 5.86
C ALA A 11 -2.16 -4.62 5.39
N TYR A 12 -2.26 -5.64 4.56
CA TYR A 12 -1.14 -6.24 3.86
C TYR A 12 -1.29 -5.99 2.37
N LEU A 13 -0.25 -5.47 1.75
CA LEU A 13 -0.16 -5.23 0.32
C LEU A 13 0.92 -6.14 -0.25
N PRO A 14 0.52 -7.22 -0.94
CA PRO A 14 1.46 -8.21 -1.48
C PRO A 14 2.17 -7.68 -2.72
N GLN A 15 3.33 -8.25 -3.02
CA GLN A 15 4.13 -7.98 -4.21
C GLN A 15 3.32 -8.15 -5.51
N LYS A 16 2.57 -9.25 -5.61
CA LYS A 16 1.70 -9.51 -6.76
C LYS A 16 0.27 -9.07 -6.45
N PRO A 17 -0.24 -8.02 -7.10
CA PRO A 17 -1.59 -7.55 -6.84
C PRO A 17 -2.62 -8.57 -7.33
N VAL A 18 -3.63 -8.82 -6.49
CA VAL A 18 -4.83 -9.60 -6.85
C VAL A 18 -6.02 -8.66 -6.84
N LEU A 19 -6.58 -8.41 -8.02
CA LEU A 19 -7.74 -7.54 -8.22
C LEU A 19 -8.93 -8.40 -8.66
N LEU A 20 -9.88 -8.61 -7.75
CA LEU A 20 -11.09 -9.39 -7.98
C LEU A 20 -12.26 -8.46 -8.30
N GLY A 21 -13.04 -8.82 -9.31
CA GLY A 21 -14.21 -8.08 -9.79
C GLY A 21 -14.21 -7.99 -11.30
N GLU A 22 -15.33 -7.61 -11.88
CA GLU A 22 -15.48 -7.42 -13.33
C GLU A 22 -14.91 -6.08 -13.78
N THR A 23 -14.84 -5.10 -12.88
CA THR A 23 -14.32 -3.77 -13.17
C THR A 23 -13.32 -3.29 -12.11
N VAL A 24 -12.49 -2.33 -12.47
CA VAL A 24 -11.55 -1.64 -11.56
C VAL A 24 -12.31 -1.06 -10.36
N ALA A 25 -13.45 -0.42 -10.60
CA ALA A 25 -14.28 0.13 -9.52
C ALA A 25 -14.75 -0.95 -8.53
N GLN A 26 -15.20 -2.10 -9.04
CA GLN A 26 -15.59 -3.23 -8.19
C GLN A 26 -14.40 -3.79 -7.40
N ALA A 27 -13.24 -3.96 -8.06
CA ALA A 27 -12.03 -4.45 -7.40
C ALA A 27 -11.59 -3.52 -6.26
N ILE A 28 -11.69 -2.21 -6.45
CA ILE A 28 -11.36 -1.22 -5.40
C ILE A 28 -12.40 -1.21 -4.28
N ARG A 29 -13.68 -1.41 -4.58
CA ARG A 29 -14.77 -1.45 -3.59
C ARG A 29 -14.85 -2.74 -2.81
N LEU A 30 -14.20 -3.81 -3.25
CA LEU A 30 -14.31 -5.13 -2.63
C LEU A 30 -14.11 -5.11 -1.09
N PRO A 31 -13.12 -4.41 -0.50
CA PRO A 31 -12.98 -4.36 0.96
C PRO A 31 -14.17 -3.74 1.67
N PHE A 32 -14.95 -2.90 1.01
CA PHE A 32 -16.11 -2.22 1.59
C PHE A 32 -17.39 -3.08 1.58
N THR A 33 -17.34 -4.25 0.95
CA THR A 33 -18.41 -5.26 1.04
C THR A 33 -18.33 -6.07 2.33
N LEU A 34 -17.19 -6.05 3.03
CA LEU A 34 -16.95 -6.84 4.23
C LEU A 34 -17.71 -6.24 5.43
N ALA A 35 -18.41 -7.10 6.18
CA ALA A 35 -19.24 -6.70 7.33
C ALA A 35 -18.50 -5.85 8.35
N ILE A 36 -17.23 -6.18 8.65
CA ILE A 36 -16.40 -5.42 9.61
C ILE A 36 -16.23 -3.95 9.20
N ARG A 37 -16.13 -3.67 7.89
CA ARG A 37 -16.00 -2.29 7.40
C ARG A 37 -17.32 -1.57 7.30
N GLN A 38 -18.40 -2.29 7.05
CA GLN A 38 -19.76 -1.75 7.08
C GLN A 38 -20.15 -1.35 8.52
N SER A 39 -19.84 -2.18 9.50
CA SER A 39 -20.14 -1.93 10.92
C SER A 39 -19.32 -0.78 11.53
N ALA A 40 -18.07 -0.60 11.13
CA ALA A 40 -17.21 0.47 11.65
C ALA A 40 -17.67 1.89 11.24
N ARG A 41 -18.52 2.02 10.25
CA ARG A 41 -18.95 3.31 9.67
C ARG A 41 -20.30 3.81 10.20
N THR A 42 -21.10 2.96 10.81
CA THR A 42 -22.41 3.33 11.34
C THR A 42 -22.39 3.48 12.85
N LYS A 43 -22.21 4.71 13.32
CA LYS A 43 -22.46 5.06 14.74
C LYS A 43 -23.96 4.98 15.12
N GLN A 44 -24.85 4.71 14.16
CA GLN A 44 -26.30 4.78 14.32
C GLN A 44 -27.05 3.45 14.13
N GLY A 45 -26.34 2.31 14.22
CA GLY A 45 -26.98 0.98 14.09
C GLY A 45 -26.65 0.26 12.76
N PRO A 46 -27.13 -0.98 12.57
CA PRO A 46 -26.72 -1.87 11.49
C PRO A 46 -27.36 -1.50 10.13
N ARG A 47 -27.16 -0.28 9.64
CA ARG A 47 -27.56 0.08 8.28
C ARG A 47 -26.46 -0.37 7.32
N ARG A 48 -26.76 -1.36 6.49
CA ARG A 48 -25.89 -1.75 5.37
C ARG A 48 -25.82 -0.58 4.39
N ILE A 49 -24.64 0.05 4.32
CA ILE A 49 -24.33 1.04 3.28
C ILE A 49 -23.86 0.26 2.05
N SER A 50 -24.38 0.60 0.88
CA SER A 50 -23.89 -0.03 -0.35
C SER A 50 -22.40 0.27 -0.55
N PRO A 51 -21.63 -0.61 -1.19
CA PRO A 51 -20.21 -0.31 -1.49
C PRO A 51 -20.02 0.98 -2.30
N THR A 52 -20.98 1.32 -3.17
CA THR A 52 -20.96 2.54 -3.97
C THR A 52 -21.18 3.78 -3.12
N ASP A 53 -22.12 3.74 -2.15
CA ASP A 53 -22.34 4.85 -1.22
C ASP A 53 -21.16 4.99 -0.25
N ALA A 54 -20.56 3.85 0.15
CA ALA A 54 -19.39 3.83 1.02
C ALA A 54 -18.14 4.42 0.35
N LEU A 55 -18.01 4.23 -0.96
CA LEU A 55 -16.89 4.69 -1.77
C LEU A 55 -17.40 5.10 -3.17
N PRO A 56 -17.83 6.36 -3.34
CA PRO A 56 -18.28 6.91 -4.63
C PRO A 56 -17.18 6.92 -5.69
N ASP A 57 -17.55 6.86 -6.97
CA ASP A 57 -16.61 6.90 -8.11
C ASP A 57 -15.69 8.12 -8.08
N GLY A 58 -16.20 9.29 -7.73
CA GLY A 58 -15.40 10.51 -7.63
C GLY A 58 -14.24 10.37 -6.65
N ARG A 59 -14.44 9.65 -5.55
CA ARG A 59 -13.39 9.41 -4.56
C ARG A 59 -12.33 8.43 -5.07
N ILE A 60 -12.76 7.40 -5.82
CA ILE A 60 -11.84 6.47 -6.47
C ILE A 60 -11.03 7.21 -7.52
N ARG A 61 -11.68 8.03 -8.35
CA ARG A 61 -11.06 8.80 -9.41
C ARG A 61 -9.99 9.73 -8.87
N GLU A 62 -10.34 10.57 -7.89
CA GLU A 62 -9.40 11.47 -7.21
C GLU A 62 -8.15 10.72 -6.69
N THR A 63 -8.36 9.54 -6.10
CA THR A 63 -7.26 8.75 -5.58
C THR A 63 -6.36 8.21 -6.69
N LEU A 64 -6.94 7.69 -7.78
CA LEU A 64 -6.19 7.18 -8.93
C LEU A 64 -5.45 8.30 -9.67
N ASP A 65 -6.05 9.47 -9.81
CA ASP A 65 -5.43 10.64 -10.45
C ASP A 65 -4.18 11.08 -9.67
N ASN A 66 -4.29 11.14 -8.34
CA ASN A 66 -3.16 11.45 -7.45
C ASN A 66 -2.03 10.40 -7.54
N MET A 67 -2.32 9.19 -8.00
CA MET A 67 -1.35 8.11 -8.22
C MET A 67 -0.81 8.05 -9.65
N GLY A 68 -1.15 9.02 -10.49
CA GLY A 68 -0.76 9.02 -11.90
C GLY A 68 -1.44 7.89 -12.69
N CYS A 69 -2.69 7.59 -12.36
CA CYS A 69 -3.53 6.58 -13.00
C CYS A 69 -4.81 7.22 -13.60
N ALA A 70 -4.70 8.45 -14.10
CA ALA A 70 -5.81 9.17 -14.73
C ALA A 70 -6.34 8.47 -16.01
N ASP A 71 -5.48 7.69 -16.65
CA ASP A 71 -5.77 6.91 -17.86
C ASP A 71 -6.57 5.62 -17.60
N ILE A 72 -6.75 5.22 -16.34
CA ILE A 72 -7.47 4.00 -16.01
C ILE A 72 -8.98 4.27 -15.95
N ASP A 73 -9.73 3.67 -16.87
CA ASP A 73 -11.20 3.66 -16.81
C ASP A 73 -11.66 2.76 -15.64
N LEU A 74 -12.60 3.27 -14.83
CA LEU A 74 -13.17 2.54 -13.68
C LEU A 74 -14.00 1.34 -14.12
N ASN A 75 -14.54 1.33 -15.34
CA ASN A 75 -15.29 0.22 -15.91
C ASN A 75 -14.41 -0.81 -16.62
N ARG A 76 -13.11 -0.53 -16.78
CA ARG A 76 -12.15 -1.44 -17.40
C ARG A 76 -12.00 -2.71 -16.56
N PRO A 77 -11.92 -3.92 -17.20
CA PRO A 77 -11.63 -5.15 -16.49
C PRO A 77 -10.23 -5.10 -15.84
N PRO A 78 -10.08 -5.58 -14.59
CA PRO A 78 -8.78 -5.55 -13.90
C PRO A 78 -7.67 -6.35 -14.60
N HIS A 79 -8.02 -7.40 -15.33
CA HIS A 79 -7.04 -8.23 -16.05
C HIS A 79 -6.41 -7.55 -17.28
N ASP A 80 -7.00 -6.43 -17.74
CA ASP A 80 -6.46 -5.64 -18.84
C ASP A 80 -5.42 -4.60 -18.37
N LEU A 81 -5.23 -4.48 -17.06
CA LEU A 81 -4.25 -3.54 -16.51
C LEU A 81 -2.83 -4.05 -16.71
N SER A 82 -1.90 -3.14 -17.03
CA SER A 82 -0.48 -3.45 -16.94
C SER A 82 -0.07 -3.76 -15.49
N GLY A 83 1.04 -4.46 -15.29
CA GLY A 83 1.53 -4.79 -13.95
C GLY A 83 1.68 -3.55 -13.05
N GLY A 84 2.22 -2.46 -13.58
CA GLY A 84 2.35 -1.19 -12.85
C GLY A 84 1.01 -0.51 -12.57
N GLN A 85 0.04 -0.58 -13.48
CA GLN A 85 -1.32 -0.10 -13.24
C GLN A 85 -2.01 -0.93 -12.16
N ALA A 86 -1.92 -2.27 -12.23
CA ALA A 86 -2.51 -3.17 -11.24
C ALA A 86 -1.90 -2.95 -9.84
N ALA A 87 -0.59 -2.73 -9.74
CA ALA A 87 0.08 -2.42 -8.47
C ALA A 87 -0.46 -1.11 -7.86
N ARG A 88 -0.57 -0.04 -8.66
CA ARG A 88 -1.11 1.24 -8.18
C ARG A 88 -2.60 1.16 -7.82
N VAL A 89 -3.41 0.43 -8.59
CA VAL A 89 -4.83 0.19 -8.25
C VAL A 89 -4.95 -0.60 -6.93
N SER A 90 -4.10 -1.60 -6.71
CA SER A 90 -4.07 -2.36 -5.46
C SER A 90 -3.66 -1.49 -4.27
N LEU A 91 -2.67 -0.61 -4.45
CA LEU A 91 -2.27 0.38 -3.46
C LEU A 91 -3.41 1.37 -3.17
N ALA A 92 -4.07 1.92 -4.21
CA ALA A 92 -5.23 2.79 -4.06
C ALA A 92 -6.35 2.14 -3.24
N ARG A 93 -6.71 0.89 -3.59
CA ARG A 93 -7.67 0.08 -2.84
C ARG A 93 -7.31 -0.02 -1.37
N THR A 94 -6.04 -0.29 -1.08
CA THR A 94 -5.55 -0.46 0.29
C THR A 94 -5.62 0.85 1.07
N LEU A 95 -5.11 1.95 0.51
CA LEU A 95 -5.12 3.26 1.16
C LEU A 95 -6.53 3.81 1.40
N LEU A 96 -7.47 3.57 0.47
CA LEU A 96 -8.87 3.95 0.63
C LEU A 96 -9.54 3.28 1.83
N THR A 97 -9.03 2.13 2.29
CA THR A 97 -9.52 1.51 3.53
C THR A 97 -9.03 2.20 4.80
N ARG A 98 -8.09 3.15 4.70
CA ARG A 98 -7.49 3.90 5.81
C ARG A 98 -7.01 2.99 6.94
N PRO A 99 -6.09 2.04 6.69
CA PRO A 99 -5.54 1.22 7.74
C PRO A 99 -4.66 2.08 8.65
N LYS A 100 -4.49 1.67 9.91
CA LYS A 100 -3.51 2.29 10.81
C LYS A 100 -2.09 1.79 10.56
N VAL A 101 -1.99 0.54 10.10
CA VAL A 101 -0.71 -0.10 9.78
C VAL A 101 -0.79 -0.71 8.39
N LEU A 102 0.22 -0.43 7.57
CA LEU A 102 0.40 -1.03 6.25
C LEU A 102 1.69 -1.86 6.24
N LEU A 103 1.56 -3.14 5.90
CA LEU A 103 2.66 -4.03 5.58
C LEU A 103 2.76 -4.09 4.05
N ALA A 104 3.78 -3.47 3.47
CA ALA A 104 3.98 -3.35 2.03
C ALA A 104 5.14 -4.24 1.59
N ASP A 105 4.82 -5.31 0.87
CA ASP A 105 5.76 -6.35 0.47
C ASP A 105 6.17 -6.12 -1.00
N GLU A 106 7.36 -5.59 -1.20
CA GLU A 106 7.98 -5.33 -2.52
C GLU A 106 7.04 -4.61 -3.51
N VAL A 107 6.27 -3.66 -3.04
CA VAL A 107 5.21 -3.00 -3.84
C VAL A 107 5.74 -2.15 -5.00
N ASP A 108 7.03 -1.91 -5.05
CA ASP A 108 7.77 -1.24 -6.12
C ASP A 108 8.60 -2.20 -6.98
N ALA A 109 8.52 -3.51 -6.74
CA ALA A 109 9.18 -4.52 -7.56
C ALA A 109 8.61 -4.53 -8.99
N GLY A 110 9.50 -4.56 -9.98
CA GLY A 110 9.10 -4.57 -11.40
C GLY A 110 8.54 -3.25 -11.94
N LEU A 111 8.51 -2.19 -11.13
CA LEU A 111 8.22 -0.84 -11.61
C LEU A 111 9.49 -0.18 -12.17
N ASP A 112 9.34 0.66 -13.19
CA ASP A 112 10.37 1.62 -13.58
C ASP A 112 10.61 2.64 -12.45
N ASP A 113 11.70 3.38 -12.53
CA ASP A 113 12.13 4.28 -11.44
C ASP A 113 11.12 5.40 -11.19
N ASP A 114 10.49 5.95 -12.25
CA ASP A 114 9.48 7.00 -12.11
C ASP A 114 8.22 6.50 -11.37
N ASN A 115 7.76 5.31 -11.72
CA ASN A 115 6.59 4.71 -11.06
C ASN A 115 6.92 4.23 -9.64
N ALA A 116 8.12 3.71 -9.40
CA ALA A 116 8.58 3.37 -8.06
C ALA A 116 8.67 4.61 -7.15
N ASP A 117 9.17 5.74 -7.67
CA ASP A 117 9.24 6.99 -6.92
C ASP A 117 7.84 7.58 -6.64
N LYS A 118 6.90 7.49 -7.58
CA LYS A 118 5.50 7.87 -7.33
C LYS A 118 4.89 7.05 -6.18
N VAL A 119 5.07 5.73 -6.18
CA VAL A 119 4.61 4.86 -5.09
C VAL A 119 5.27 5.25 -3.77
N ALA A 120 6.59 5.50 -3.77
CA ALA A 120 7.32 5.89 -2.57
C ALA A 120 6.81 7.22 -1.99
N ARG A 121 6.54 8.23 -2.83
CA ARG A 121 5.95 9.52 -2.39
C ARG A 121 4.55 9.35 -1.80
N ILE A 122 3.72 8.50 -2.39
CA ILE A 122 2.37 8.22 -1.88
C ILE A 122 2.44 7.58 -0.49
N LEU A 123 3.34 6.61 -0.31
CA LEU A 123 3.55 5.96 0.98
C LEU A 123 4.12 6.94 2.02
N ALA A 124 5.08 7.78 1.63
CA ALA A 124 5.62 8.81 2.51
C ALA A 124 4.54 9.80 2.97
N LYS A 125 3.66 10.23 2.05
CA LYS A 125 2.50 11.06 2.39
C LYS A 125 1.56 10.35 3.37
N ALA A 126 1.23 9.09 3.13
CA ALA A 126 0.36 8.32 4.03
C ALA A 126 0.99 8.15 5.43
N ALA A 127 2.32 8.01 5.52
CA ALA A 127 3.05 7.98 6.79
C ALA A 127 2.98 9.34 7.50
N ALA A 128 3.17 10.44 6.79
CA ALA A 128 3.04 11.80 7.34
C ALA A 128 1.60 12.09 7.83
N ASP A 129 0.60 11.46 7.22
CA ASP A 129 -0.80 11.54 7.63
C ASP A 129 -1.12 10.57 8.82
N GLY A 130 -0.11 9.94 9.44
CA GLY A 130 -0.22 9.13 10.66
C GLY A 130 -0.39 7.63 10.45
N MET A 131 -0.12 7.09 9.26
CA MET A 131 -0.12 5.66 9.01
C MET A 131 1.25 5.05 9.33
N ALA A 132 1.30 4.01 10.17
CA ALA A 132 2.52 3.24 10.35
C ALA A 132 2.75 2.33 9.12
N ILE A 133 3.91 2.44 8.48
CA ILE A 133 4.22 1.69 7.27
C ILE A 133 5.49 0.87 7.48
N VAL A 134 5.39 -0.43 7.20
CA VAL A 134 6.54 -1.34 7.11
C VAL A 134 6.66 -1.75 5.64
N ARG A 135 7.81 -1.44 5.04
CA ARG A 135 8.12 -1.80 3.64
C ARG A 135 9.20 -2.87 3.61
N ILE A 136 8.99 -3.91 2.84
CA ILE A 136 10.04 -4.87 2.48
C ILE A 136 10.50 -4.52 1.07
N ARG A 137 11.81 -4.35 0.88
CA ARG A 137 12.41 -3.93 -0.40
C ARG A 137 13.69 -4.73 -0.68
N HIS A 138 13.94 -4.97 -1.96
CA HIS A 138 15.23 -5.41 -2.49
C HIS A 138 15.99 -4.29 -3.22
N ARG A 139 15.39 -3.11 -3.34
CA ARG A 139 16.03 -1.91 -3.90
C ARG A 139 16.81 -1.17 -2.81
N PRO A 140 17.82 -0.38 -3.18
CA PRO A 140 18.50 0.50 -2.22
C PRO A 140 17.53 1.41 -1.46
N PRO A 141 17.84 1.82 -0.23
CA PRO A 141 17.05 2.78 0.53
C PRO A 141 16.79 4.06 -0.27
N ASP A 142 15.58 4.59 -0.19
CA ASP A 142 15.17 5.82 -0.90
C ASP A 142 15.22 7.07 0.01
N GLY A 143 15.78 6.94 1.21
CA GLY A 143 15.91 8.04 2.18
C GLY A 143 14.60 8.49 2.83
N ARG A 144 13.48 7.80 2.58
CA ARG A 144 12.14 8.17 3.10
C ARG A 144 11.73 7.41 4.35
N ALA A 145 12.49 6.37 4.73
CA ALA A 145 12.22 5.60 5.94
C ALA A 145 12.80 6.31 7.17
N THR A 146 12.04 6.35 8.27
CA THR A 146 12.54 6.85 9.57
C THR A 146 13.47 5.84 10.25
N ARG A 147 13.36 4.57 9.88
CA ARG A 147 14.17 3.47 10.40
C ARG A 147 14.37 2.42 9.32
N VAL A 148 15.60 1.96 9.18
CA VAL A 148 15.96 0.86 8.26
C VAL A 148 16.47 -0.31 9.08
N MET A 149 15.91 -1.50 8.79
CA MET A 149 16.30 -2.76 9.41
C MET A 149 16.80 -3.70 8.32
N ARG A 150 17.86 -4.41 8.58
CA ARG A 150 18.40 -5.46 7.69
C ARG A 150 18.13 -6.81 8.31
N LEU A 151 17.52 -7.71 7.54
CA LEU A 151 17.36 -9.10 7.90
C LEU A 151 18.40 -9.95 7.15
N ALA A 152 19.31 -10.58 7.87
CA ALA A 152 20.31 -11.48 7.32
C ALA A 152 20.48 -12.67 8.28
N ASP A 153 20.56 -13.87 7.75
CA ASP A 153 20.78 -15.12 8.51
C ASP A 153 19.84 -15.28 9.72
N GLY A 154 18.57 -14.89 9.56
CA GLY A 154 17.56 -14.94 10.62
C GLY A 154 17.72 -13.87 11.70
N THR A 155 18.67 -12.97 11.57
CA THR A 155 18.93 -11.88 12.53
C THR A 155 18.51 -10.54 11.95
N LEU A 156 17.72 -9.78 12.74
CA LEU A 156 17.28 -8.45 12.40
C LEU A 156 18.19 -7.42 13.07
N THR A 157 18.90 -6.61 12.27
CA THR A 157 19.81 -5.56 12.75
C THR A 157 19.32 -4.19 12.27
N GLN A 158 19.42 -3.17 13.11
CA GLN A 158 19.13 -1.80 12.71
C GLN A 158 20.34 -1.26 11.95
N SER A 159 20.17 -0.89 10.68
CA SER A 159 21.11 -0.02 9.97
C SER A 159 20.88 1.39 10.48
N GLY A 160 21.94 2.19 10.69
CA GLY A 160 21.82 3.55 11.24
C GLY A 160 20.74 4.38 10.52
N ASN A 161 20.37 5.51 11.12
CA ASN A 161 19.38 6.45 10.55
C ASN A 161 19.66 6.71 9.07
N ALA A 162 18.62 6.91 8.27
CA ALA A 162 18.66 7.13 6.82
C ALA A 162 19.40 8.43 6.38
N GLU A 163 20.36 8.91 7.14
CA GLU A 163 21.26 9.99 6.76
C GLU A 163 22.57 9.40 6.20
N ALA A 164 22.68 9.53 4.88
CA ALA A 164 23.88 9.53 4.07
C ALA A 164 25.10 8.74 4.59
N ASP A 165 25.26 7.50 4.13
CA ASP A 165 26.61 6.98 3.94
C ASP A 165 26.79 6.58 2.46
N GLY A 166 27.33 7.52 1.70
CA GLY A 166 27.73 7.39 0.30
C GLY A 166 29.13 6.77 0.16
N THR A 167 29.39 5.64 0.82
CA THR A 167 30.63 4.90 0.60
C THR A 167 30.32 3.44 0.31
N ALA A 168 30.22 3.15 -0.98
CA ALA A 168 30.14 1.81 -1.49
C ALA A 168 31.48 1.08 -1.30
N THR A 169 31.52 0.12 -0.39
CA THR A 169 32.49 -0.98 -0.47
C THR A 169 31.69 -2.25 -0.72
N GLY A 170 31.94 -2.84 -1.92
CA GLY A 170 31.23 -3.99 -2.39
C GLY A 170 31.44 -5.23 -1.53
N SER A 171 30.36 -5.80 -1.09
CA SER A 171 30.25 -7.22 -0.86
C SER A 171 28.80 -7.63 -1.16
N THR A 172 28.64 -8.44 -2.17
CA THR A 172 27.40 -9.09 -2.59
C THR A 172 26.94 -10.06 -1.52
N SER A 173 26.05 -9.62 -0.64
CA SER A 173 25.25 -10.51 0.19
C SER A 173 23.78 -10.23 -0.10
N THR A 174 23.08 -11.22 -0.63
CA THR A 174 21.64 -11.23 -0.86
C THR A 174 20.90 -11.18 0.49
N GLY A 175 20.58 -9.99 0.96
CA GLY A 175 19.78 -9.77 2.16
C GLY A 175 18.56 -8.92 1.84
N SER A 176 17.37 -9.31 2.33
CA SER A 176 16.17 -8.47 2.23
C SER A 176 16.26 -7.30 3.20
N THR A 177 15.95 -6.09 2.75
CA THR A 177 15.88 -4.90 3.60
C THR A 177 14.44 -4.63 4.01
N VAL A 178 14.21 -4.48 5.30
CA VAL A 178 12.91 -4.07 5.85
C VAL A 178 13.00 -2.61 6.26
N GLU A 179 12.16 -1.78 5.67
CA GLU A 179 12.07 -0.35 5.99
C GLU A 179 10.79 -0.08 6.78
N GLY A 180 10.91 0.63 7.89
CA GLY A 180 9.78 1.03 8.72
C GLY A 180 9.70 2.54 8.85
N SER A 181 8.52 3.11 8.62
CA SER A 181 8.18 4.49 8.94
C SER A 181 7.09 4.48 10.02
N VAL A 182 7.38 5.12 11.14
CA VAL A 182 6.43 5.37 12.22
C VAL A 182 6.36 6.87 12.38
N ALA A 183 5.17 7.41 12.17
CA ALA A 183 4.87 8.80 12.53
C ALA A 183 4.51 8.91 14.00
#